data_f648c1a33a02072b65cbdfe1f9a7ce0c
#
_entry.id   f648c1a33a02072b65cbdfe1f9a7ce0c
#
_cell.length_a   1.000
_cell.length_b   1.000
_cell.length_c   1.000
_cell.angle_alpha   90.00
_cell.angle_beta   90.00
_cell.angle_gamma   90.00
#
_symmetry.space_group_name_H-M   'P 1'
#
loop_
_entity.id
_entity.type
_entity.pdbx_description
1 polymer ?
#
loop_
_entity_poly.entity_id
_entity_poly.type
_entity_poly.pdbx_seq_one_letter_code
_entity_poly.pdbx_strand_id
1 'polypeptide(L)'
;MSKDPQKLRKNLDAHPLVQSRMRAFQARRPFSLEPAGMIKGVTFVNDSSATDTLRVVDSLNHFEEPVVWITEANDPDLNFDDYAELLRNRVKAVIVYGDVTAPWHEALWDYLGFFVKAESWSECVDLSLEVSRANDTVVFSPGCPASEPFANYHERGAYFNRLLQTKANTKV
;
A
#
# COMPACT_ATOMS: atom_id res chain seq x y z
N MET A 1 -15.33 43.03 2.12
CA MET A 1 -15.28 41.61 1.63
C MET A 1 -15.16 40.72 2.83
N SER A 2 -16.24 40.01 3.19
CA SER A 2 -16.30 39.16 4.40
C SER A 2 -15.40 37.94 4.20
N LYS A 3 -14.37 37.81 5.05
CA LYS A 3 -13.49 36.64 5.13
C LYS A 3 -14.08 35.61 6.11
N ASP A 4 -15.33 35.21 5.90
CA ASP A 4 -15.95 34.16 6.70
C ASP A 4 -15.41 32.80 6.26
N PRO A 5 -14.65 32.06 7.12
CA PRO A 5 -14.06 30.77 6.80
C PRO A 5 -15.10 29.71 6.43
N GLN A 6 -16.32 29.78 7.01
CA GLN A 6 -17.40 28.85 6.71
C GLN A 6 -17.99 29.06 5.32
N LYS A 7 -18.06 30.34 4.88
CA LYS A 7 -18.54 30.69 3.55
C LYS A 7 -17.53 30.36 2.45
N LEU A 8 -16.21 30.46 2.80
CA LEU A 8 -15.12 30.01 1.91
C LEU A 8 -15.13 28.50 1.73
N ARG A 9 -15.35 27.74 2.81
CA ARG A 9 -15.43 26.28 2.78
C ARG A 9 -16.62 25.79 1.94
N LYS A 10 -17.82 26.38 2.13
CA LYS A 10 -19.00 26.07 1.31
C LYS A 10 -18.78 26.36 -0.19
N ASN A 11 -18.06 27.43 -0.53
CA ASN A 11 -17.76 27.77 -1.92
C ASN A 11 -16.71 26.84 -2.54
N LEU A 12 -15.73 26.37 -1.75
CA LEU A 12 -14.75 25.37 -2.18
C LEU A 12 -15.41 24.00 -2.40
N ASP A 13 -16.28 23.57 -1.48
CA ASP A 13 -17.00 22.29 -1.59
C ASP A 13 -17.99 22.27 -2.79
N ALA A 14 -18.49 23.43 -3.19
CA ALA A 14 -19.37 23.57 -4.37
C ALA A 14 -18.61 23.75 -5.70
N HIS A 15 -17.28 23.89 -5.66
CA HIS A 15 -16.50 24.13 -6.88
C HIS A 15 -16.49 22.88 -7.78
N PRO A 16 -16.77 22.99 -9.09
CA PRO A 16 -16.87 21.82 -9.99
C PRO A 16 -15.64 20.89 -9.98
N LEU A 17 -14.44 21.46 -9.85
CA LEU A 17 -13.19 20.65 -9.76
C LEU A 17 -13.08 19.91 -8.43
N VAL A 18 -13.53 20.49 -7.31
CA VAL A 18 -13.57 19.81 -6.02
C VAL A 18 -14.63 18.71 -6.03
N GLN A 19 -15.80 18.99 -6.59
CA GLN A 19 -16.86 18.00 -6.77
C GLN A 19 -16.42 16.86 -7.69
N SER A 20 -15.71 17.16 -8.79
CA SER A 20 -15.17 16.15 -9.70
C SER A 20 -14.13 15.26 -9.01
N ARG A 21 -13.24 15.87 -8.21
CA ARG A 21 -12.25 15.11 -7.41
C ARG A 21 -12.92 14.30 -6.30
N MET A 22 -13.95 14.83 -5.64
CA MET A 22 -14.71 14.07 -4.64
C MET A 22 -15.49 12.93 -5.26
N ARG A 23 -16.06 13.09 -6.47
CA ARG A 23 -16.71 12.00 -7.22
C ARG A 23 -15.70 10.94 -7.66
N ALA A 24 -14.51 11.33 -8.11
CA ALA A 24 -13.42 10.40 -8.44
C ALA A 24 -12.93 9.67 -7.17
N PHE A 25 -12.94 10.33 -6.03
CA PHE A 25 -12.63 9.74 -4.72
C PHE A 25 -13.73 8.77 -4.25
N GLN A 26 -15.00 9.08 -4.51
CA GLN A 26 -16.14 8.21 -4.18
C GLN A 26 -16.31 7.03 -5.16
N ALA A 27 -15.77 7.16 -6.39
CA ALA A 27 -15.67 6.07 -7.36
C ALA A 27 -14.42 5.23 -7.19
N ARG A 28 -13.82 5.20 -5.99
CA ARG A 28 -12.66 4.34 -5.70
C ARG A 28 -13.02 2.89 -5.96
N ARG A 29 -12.14 2.22 -6.66
CA ARG A 29 -12.21 0.77 -6.79
C ARG A 29 -12.12 0.17 -5.40
N PRO A 30 -12.88 -0.87 -5.07
CA PRO A 30 -12.69 -1.61 -3.83
C PRO A 30 -11.22 -1.97 -3.65
N PHE A 31 -10.76 -1.91 -2.40
CA PHE A 31 -9.35 -2.16 -2.04
C PHE A 31 -8.34 -1.22 -2.73
N SER A 32 -8.70 0.05 -2.88
CA SER A 32 -7.81 1.13 -3.32
C SER A 32 -7.51 2.04 -2.15
N LEU A 33 -6.36 1.85 -1.48
CA LEU A 33 -5.94 2.55 -0.27
C LEU A 33 -7.02 2.55 0.83
N GLU A 34 -7.69 1.42 1.03
CA GLU A 34 -8.71 1.28 2.07
C GLU A 34 -8.07 0.97 3.43
N PRO A 35 -8.49 1.64 4.52
CA PRO A 35 -8.11 1.24 5.86
C PRO A 35 -8.54 -0.21 6.12
N ALA A 36 -7.60 -1.09 6.46
CA ALA A 36 -7.85 -2.51 6.66
C ALA A 36 -7.86 -2.93 8.14
N GLY A 37 -7.32 -2.10 9.01
CA GLY A 37 -7.30 -2.34 10.46
C GLY A 37 -6.06 -1.83 11.15
N MET A 38 -5.96 -2.12 12.43
CA MET A 38 -4.80 -1.77 13.26
C MET A 38 -4.41 -2.97 14.13
N ILE A 39 -3.11 -3.30 14.18
CA ILE A 39 -2.55 -4.35 15.02
C ILE A 39 -1.35 -3.78 15.78
N LYS A 40 -1.32 -3.88 17.09
CA LYS A 40 -0.25 -3.37 17.97
C LYS A 40 0.12 -1.89 17.70
N GLY A 41 -0.86 -1.05 17.35
CA GLY A 41 -0.65 0.36 17.03
C GLY A 41 -0.12 0.64 15.63
N VAL A 42 0.02 -0.38 14.79
CA VAL A 42 0.41 -0.27 13.37
C VAL A 42 -0.86 -0.26 12.51
N THR A 43 -1.01 0.76 11.67
CA THR A 43 -2.13 0.89 10.74
C THR A 43 -1.87 0.09 9.47
N PHE A 44 -2.84 -0.71 9.04
CA PHE A 44 -2.79 -1.44 7.77
C PHE A 44 -3.72 -0.81 6.75
N VAL A 45 -3.20 -0.65 5.53
CA VAL A 45 -3.93 -0.13 4.37
C VAL A 45 -3.93 -1.18 3.27
N ASN A 46 -5.11 -1.50 2.74
CA ASN A 46 -5.29 -2.45 1.66
C ASN A 46 -5.40 -1.72 0.32
N ASP A 47 -4.44 -1.96 -0.54
CA ASP A 47 -4.37 -1.44 -1.89
C ASP A 47 -4.23 -2.58 -2.92
N SER A 48 -4.95 -3.69 -2.69
CA SER A 48 -4.92 -4.85 -3.58
C SER A 48 -5.32 -4.53 -5.02
N SER A 49 -5.99 -3.38 -5.25
CA SER A 49 -6.33 -2.89 -6.59
C SER A 49 -5.14 -2.34 -7.38
N ALA A 50 -3.98 -2.14 -6.76
CA ALA A 50 -2.73 -1.81 -7.43
C ALA A 50 -2.19 -3.06 -8.14
N THR A 51 -2.59 -3.24 -9.38
CA THR A 51 -2.30 -4.40 -10.22
C THR A 51 -1.16 -4.15 -11.22
N ASP A 52 -0.48 -3.05 -11.07
CA ASP A 52 0.70 -2.65 -11.82
C ASP A 52 1.55 -1.67 -11.02
N THR A 53 2.79 -1.51 -11.43
CA THR A 53 3.79 -0.68 -10.73
C THR A 53 3.43 0.80 -10.68
N LEU A 54 2.81 1.34 -11.75
CA LEU A 54 2.43 2.77 -11.77
C LEU A 54 1.40 3.07 -10.68
N ARG A 55 0.48 2.14 -10.43
CA ARG A 55 -0.50 2.26 -9.34
C ARG A 55 0.14 2.20 -7.97
N VAL A 56 1.16 1.36 -7.78
CA VAL A 56 1.93 1.33 -6.53
C VAL A 56 2.60 2.68 -6.29
N VAL A 57 3.23 3.26 -7.31
CA VAL A 57 3.87 4.57 -7.22
C VAL A 57 2.85 5.65 -6.84
N ASP A 58 1.70 5.67 -7.50
CA ASP A 58 0.61 6.59 -7.17
C ASP A 58 0.15 6.42 -5.73
N SER A 59 0.00 5.17 -5.28
CA SER A 59 -0.43 4.85 -3.92
C SER A 59 0.58 5.28 -2.86
N LEU A 60 1.86 5.00 -3.06
CA LEU A 60 2.92 5.38 -2.11
C LEU A 60 3.07 6.90 -2.00
N ASN A 61 2.80 7.65 -3.08
CA ASN A 61 2.81 9.11 -3.07
C ASN A 61 1.71 9.76 -2.19
N HIS A 62 0.68 9.00 -1.79
CA HIS A 62 -0.35 9.50 -0.89
C HIS A 62 0.10 9.61 0.57
N PHE A 63 1.22 9.00 0.93
CA PHE A 63 1.72 9.01 2.30
C PHE A 63 2.81 10.08 2.46
N GLU A 64 2.68 10.90 3.50
CA GLU A 64 3.68 11.91 3.84
C GLU A 64 4.89 11.27 4.54
N GLU A 65 4.63 10.32 5.44
CA GLU A 65 5.65 9.57 6.16
C GLU A 65 6.01 8.25 5.45
N PRO A 66 7.25 7.78 5.56
CA PRO A 66 7.66 6.51 4.97
C PRO A 66 6.88 5.32 5.53
N VAL A 67 6.42 4.44 4.66
CA VAL A 67 5.61 3.27 4.98
C VAL A 67 6.41 1.97 4.93
N VAL A 68 5.89 0.92 5.55
CA VAL A 68 6.28 -0.46 5.25
C VAL A 68 5.42 -0.94 4.10
N TRP A 69 6.05 -1.36 3.01
CA TRP A 69 5.36 -1.79 1.80
C TRP A 69 5.38 -3.32 1.68
N ILE A 70 4.19 -3.92 1.56
CA ILE A 70 4.04 -5.33 1.21
C ILE A 70 3.74 -5.42 -0.28
N THR A 71 4.57 -6.13 -1.03
CA THR A 71 4.47 -6.30 -2.49
C THR A 71 4.59 -7.76 -2.90
N GLU A 72 4.26 -8.04 -4.16
CA GLU A 72 4.42 -9.36 -4.78
C GLU A 72 5.46 -9.27 -5.90
N ALA A 73 6.48 -10.13 -5.86
CA ALA A 73 7.51 -10.19 -6.90
C ALA A 73 7.00 -11.00 -8.09
N ASN A 74 6.25 -10.35 -8.98
CA ASN A 74 5.65 -11.01 -10.14
C ASN A 74 5.74 -10.15 -11.44
N ASP A 75 6.61 -9.15 -11.45
CA ASP A 75 6.90 -8.35 -12.63
C ASP A 75 8.39 -8.49 -12.98
N PRO A 76 8.75 -9.30 -13.98
CA PRO A 76 10.15 -9.51 -14.38
C PRO A 76 10.74 -8.29 -15.09
N ASP A 77 9.91 -7.41 -15.65
CA ASP A 77 10.33 -6.26 -16.46
C ASP A 77 10.35 -4.95 -15.65
N LEU A 78 10.14 -5.04 -14.34
CA LEU A 78 10.09 -3.89 -13.47
C LEU A 78 11.44 -3.15 -13.45
N ASN A 79 11.41 -1.89 -13.88
CA ASN A 79 12.57 -0.99 -13.78
C ASN A 79 12.43 -0.11 -12.52
N PHE A 80 13.19 -0.44 -11.49
CA PHE A 80 13.19 0.32 -10.25
C PHE A 80 13.89 1.69 -10.35
N ASP A 81 14.75 1.91 -11.35
CA ASP A 81 15.50 3.16 -11.51
C ASP A 81 14.56 4.36 -11.64
N ASP A 82 13.43 4.17 -12.33
CA ASP A 82 12.44 5.22 -12.55
C ASP A 82 11.73 5.62 -11.24
N TYR A 83 11.84 4.83 -10.17
CA TYR A 83 11.17 5.01 -8.89
C TYR A 83 12.11 5.15 -7.70
N ALA A 84 13.41 5.19 -7.95
CA ALA A 84 14.46 5.19 -6.93
C ALA A 84 14.26 6.27 -5.85
N GLU A 85 13.94 7.48 -6.27
CA GLU A 85 13.72 8.61 -5.36
C GLU A 85 12.47 8.40 -4.50
N LEU A 86 11.38 7.91 -5.10
CA LEU A 86 10.15 7.60 -4.39
C LEU A 86 10.38 6.53 -3.33
N LEU A 87 11.04 5.43 -3.70
CA LEU A 87 11.32 4.33 -2.78
C LEU A 87 12.15 4.81 -1.59
N ARG A 88 13.22 5.57 -1.82
CA ARG A 88 14.06 6.11 -0.75
C ARG A 88 13.32 7.05 0.20
N ASN A 89 12.36 7.83 -0.32
CA ASN A 89 11.67 8.86 0.46
C ASN A 89 10.35 8.39 1.06
N ARG A 90 9.72 7.35 0.49
CA ARG A 90 8.37 6.91 0.86
C ARG A 90 8.30 5.51 1.46
N VAL A 91 9.39 4.74 1.38
CA VAL A 91 9.42 3.36 1.86
C VAL A 91 10.54 3.17 2.85
N LYS A 92 10.22 2.73 4.05
CA LYS A 92 11.22 2.43 5.08
C LYS A 92 11.61 0.96 5.13
N ALA A 93 10.73 0.08 4.64
CA ALA A 93 10.99 -1.36 4.54
C ALA A 93 10.08 -1.97 3.48
N VAL A 94 10.55 -3.01 2.81
CA VAL A 94 9.77 -3.81 1.86
C VAL A 94 9.69 -5.24 2.35
N ILE A 95 8.47 -5.79 2.34
CA ILE A 95 8.21 -7.21 2.54
C ILE A 95 7.75 -7.76 1.19
N VAL A 96 8.49 -8.71 0.65
CA VAL A 96 8.25 -9.25 -0.69
C VAL A 96 7.73 -10.67 -0.60
N TYR A 97 6.56 -10.93 -1.16
CA TYR A 97 6.01 -12.26 -1.38
C TYR A 97 6.32 -12.75 -2.79
N GLY A 98 6.64 -14.05 -2.93
CA GLY A 98 6.88 -14.68 -4.23
C GLY A 98 8.36 -14.88 -4.57
N ASP A 99 8.63 -15.19 -5.83
CA ASP A 99 9.98 -15.50 -6.28
C ASP A 99 10.76 -14.24 -6.62
N VAL A 100 11.52 -13.76 -5.66
CA VAL A 100 12.40 -12.60 -5.83
C VAL A 100 13.53 -12.97 -6.78
N THR A 101 13.46 -12.50 -8.01
CA THR A 101 14.53 -12.68 -9.00
C THR A 101 15.75 -11.83 -8.69
N ALA A 102 16.90 -12.14 -9.31
CA ALA A 102 18.12 -11.37 -9.11
C ALA A 102 17.95 -9.86 -9.39
N PRO A 103 17.26 -9.43 -10.48
CA PRO A 103 17.01 -8.01 -10.71
C PRO A 103 16.21 -7.33 -9.59
N TRP A 104 15.20 -8.01 -9.04
CA TRP A 104 14.45 -7.52 -7.89
C TRP A 104 15.35 -7.34 -6.66
N HIS A 105 16.19 -8.34 -6.40
CA HIS A 105 17.10 -8.33 -5.26
C HIS A 105 18.09 -7.16 -5.36
N GLU A 106 18.75 -7.01 -6.50
CA GLU A 106 19.73 -5.94 -6.75
C GLU A 106 19.08 -4.56 -6.60
N ALA A 107 17.95 -4.34 -7.26
CA ALA A 107 17.26 -3.06 -7.21
C ALA A 107 16.80 -2.69 -5.79
N LEU A 108 16.14 -3.60 -5.07
CA LEU A 108 15.69 -3.31 -3.71
C LEU A 108 16.87 -3.08 -2.75
N TRP A 109 17.96 -3.80 -2.92
CA TRP A 109 19.16 -3.62 -2.13
C TRP A 109 19.81 -2.25 -2.36
N ASP A 110 19.94 -1.86 -3.62
CA ASP A 110 20.57 -0.59 -4.00
C ASP A 110 19.78 0.63 -3.51
N TYR A 111 18.44 0.55 -3.48
CA TYR A 111 17.59 1.68 -3.09
C TYR A 111 17.22 1.72 -1.62
N LEU A 112 17.06 0.58 -0.98
CA LEU A 112 16.55 0.49 0.39
C LEU A 112 17.57 -0.04 1.39
N GLY A 113 18.66 -0.64 0.90
CA GLY A 113 19.68 -1.27 1.73
C GLY A 113 19.23 -2.57 2.38
N PHE A 114 17.92 -2.86 2.39
CA PHE A 114 17.42 -4.15 2.85
C PHE A 114 15.94 -4.36 2.45
N PHE A 115 15.54 -5.62 2.32
CA PHE A 115 14.16 -6.05 2.21
C PHE A 115 14.01 -7.46 2.82
N VAL A 116 12.78 -7.87 3.08
CA VAL A 116 12.50 -9.19 3.67
C VAL A 116 11.62 -10.00 2.73
N LYS A 117 12.07 -11.21 2.39
CA LYS A 117 11.26 -12.18 1.64
C LYS A 117 10.34 -12.93 2.59
N ALA A 118 9.08 -13.08 2.22
CA ALA A 118 8.09 -13.88 2.92
C ALA A 118 7.65 -15.08 2.07
N GLU A 119 7.40 -16.20 2.71
CA GLU A 119 6.96 -17.44 2.05
C GLU A 119 5.44 -17.58 2.03
N SER A 120 4.72 -16.69 2.73
CA SER A 120 3.25 -16.64 2.74
C SER A 120 2.72 -15.24 3.03
N TRP A 121 1.47 -14.97 2.63
CA TRP A 121 0.79 -13.72 2.99
C TRP A 121 0.64 -13.53 4.50
N SER A 122 0.50 -14.64 5.26
CA SER A 122 0.48 -14.59 6.72
C SER A 122 1.80 -14.09 7.28
N GLU A 123 2.90 -14.60 6.74
CA GLU A 123 4.25 -14.18 7.12
C GLU A 123 4.53 -12.73 6.71
N CYS A 124 4.00 -12.27 5.56
CA CYS A 124 4.11 -10.84 5.21
C CYS A 124 3.58 -9.94 6.32
N VAL A 125 2.44 -10.29 6.92
CA VAL A 125 1.87 -9.52 8.03
C VAL A 125 2.75 -9.61 9.27
N ASP A 126 3.25 -10.80 9.63
CA ASP A 126 4.11 -10.97 10.80
C ASP A 126 5.41 -10.18 10.66
N LEU A 127 6.11 -10.32 9.54
CA LEU A 127 7.35 -9.60 9.26
C LEU A 127 7.13 -8.07 9.19
N SER A 128 6.00 -7.63 8.61
CA SER A 128 5.68 -6.20 8.59
C SER A 128 5.50 -5.63 9.99
N LEU A 129 4.94 -6.41 10.93
CA LEU A 129 4.82 -6.02 12.33
C LEU A 129 6.17 -6.01 13.06
N GLU A 130 7.08 -6.92 12.71
CA GLU A 130 8.43 -6.97 13.31
C GLU A 130 9.27 -5.75 12.95
N VAL A 131 9.15 -5.26 11.72
CA VAL A 131 9.90 -4.07 11.26
C VAL A 131 9.20 -2.75 11.56
N SER A 132 7.95 -2.80 12.03
CA SER A 132 7.13 -1.62 12.33
C SER A 132 7.20 -1.24 13.81
N ARG A 133 6.90 0.02 14.08
CA ARG A 133 6.65 0.57 15.42
C ARG A 133 5.23 1.10 15.51
N ALA A 134 4.74 1.34 16.71
CA ALA A 134 3.45 2.02 16.89
C ALA A 134 3.43 3.35 16.11
N ASN A 135 2.30 3.63 15.47
CA ASN A 135 2.04 4.74 14.54
C ASN A 135 2.63 4.59 13.13
N ASP A 136 3.31 3.49 12.82
CA ASP A 136 3.68 3.20 11.44
C ASP A 136 2.46 2.79 10.61
N THR A 137 2.61 2.96 9.29
CA THR A 137 1.64 2.47 8.31
C THR A 137 2.25 1.36 7.46
N VAL A 138 1.54 0.25 7.35
CA VAL A 138 1.83 -0.86 6.44
C VAL A 138 0.87 -0.76 5.26
N VAL A 139 1.39 -0.73 4.05
CA VAL A 139 0.60 -0.66 2.81
C VAL A 139 0.75 -1.97 2.04
N PHE A 140 -0.35 -2.68 1.87
CA PHE A 140 -0.44 -3.84 0.99
C PHE A 140 -0.78 -3.39 -0.42
N SER A 141 0.22 -3.25 -1.27
CA SER A 141 0.11 -2.78 -2.66
C SER A 141 0.94 -3.70 -3.56
N PRO A 142 0.33 -4.79 -4.08
CA PRO A 142 1.05 -5.90 -4.70
C PRO A 142 1.83 -5.55 -5.98
N GLY A 143 1.35 -4.59 -6.77
CA GLY A 143 2.03 -4.14 -7.99
C GLY A 143 1.89 -5.08 -9.20
N CYS A 144 1.09 -6.13 -9.08
CA CYS A 144 0.84 -7.09 -10.16
C CYS A 144 -0.61 -7.56 -10.17
N PRO A 145 -1.11 -8.12 -11.29
CA PRO A 145 -2.38 -8.83 -11.33
C PRO A 145 -2.41 -9.93 -10.27
N ALA A 146 -3.61 -10.21 -9.74
CA ALA A 146 -3.77 -11.35 -8.84
C ALA A 146 -3.50 -12.65 -9.60
N SER A 147 -2.80 -13.55 -8.94
CA SER A 147 -2.51 -14.90 -9.43
C SER A 147 -3.05 -15.94 -8.43
N GLU A 148 -3.01 -17.21 -8.81
CA GLU A 148 -3.49 -18.28 -7.92
C GLU A 148 -2.91 -18.13 -6.50
N PRO A 149 -3.74 -18.35 -5.47
CA PRO A 149 -5.10 -18.91 -5.50
C PRO A 149 -6.23 -17.90 -5.73
N PHE A 150 -5.95 -16.66 -6.11
CA PHE A 150 -6.95 -15.60 -6.26
C PHE A 150 -7.33 -15.39 -7.73
N ALA A 151 -8.61 -15.42 -8.06
CA ALA A 151 -9.10 -15.16 -9.41
C ALA A 151 -8.94 -13.66 -9.82
N ASN A 152 -8.89 -12.76 -8.84
CA ASN A 152 -8.81 -11.31 -9.07
C ASN A 152 -8.36 -10.57 -7.80
N TYR A 153 -8.08 -9.27 -7.95
CA TYR A 153 -7.64 -8.43 -6.85
C TYR A 153 -8.68 -8.26 -5.72
N HIS A 154 -9.98 -8.45 -5.99
CA HIS A 154 -11.01 -8.39 -4.95
C HIS A 154 -10.89 -9.57 -3.98
N GLU A 155 -10.67 -10.78 -4.52
CA GLU A 155 -10.46 -11.96 -3.69
C GLU A 155 -9.17 -11.84 -2.87
N ARG A 156 -8.09 -11.37 -3.50
CA ARG A 156 -6.81 -11.11 -2.81
C ARG A 156 -6.98 -10.07 -1.70
N GLY A 157 -7.65 -8.96 -1.97
CA GLY A 157 -7.92 -7.91 -0.99
C GLY A 157 -8.80 -8.39 0.17
N ALA A 158 -9.88 -9.13 -0.14
CA ALA A 158 -10.73 -9.72 0.88
C ALA A 158 -9.99 -10.75 1.75
N TYR A 159 -9.11 -11.54 1.15
CA TYR A 159 -8.25 -12.47 1.89
C TYR A 159 -7.33 -11.72 2.85
N PHE A 160 -6.67 -10.66 2.38
CA PHE A 160 -5.78 -9.85 3.22
C PHE A 160 -6.53 -9.26 4.42
N ASN A 161 -7.73 -8.71 4.24
CA ASN A 161 -8.54 -8.20 5.34
C ASN A 161 -8.92 -9.28 6.35
N ARG A 162 -9.32 -10.48 5.90
CA ARG A 162 -9.60 -11.62 6.80
C ARG A 162 -8.36 -12.05 7.59
N LEU A 163 -7.21 -12.06 6.94
CA LEU A 163 -5.94 -12.39 7.57
C LEU A 163 -5.62 -11.42 8.71
N LEU A 164 -5.76 -10.11 8.48
CA LEU A 164 -5.56 -9.08 9.52
C LEU A 164 -6.53 -9.26 10.69
N GLN A 165 -7.80 -9.54 10.41
CA GLN A 165 -8.80 -9.80 11.47
C GLN A 165 -8.42 -11.01 12.32
N THR A 166 -7.95 -12.09 11.69
CA THR A 166 -7.49 -13.29 12.39
C THR A 166 -6.29 -12.96 13.28
N LYS A 167 -5.29 -12.24 12.75
CA LYS A 167 -4.10 -11.83 13.49
C LYS A 167 -4.44 -10.88 14.67
N ALA A 168 -5.35 -9.93 14.45
CA ALA A 168 -5.78 -9.01 15.50
C ALA A 168 -6.50 -9.72 16.65
N ASN A 169 -7.21 -10.81 16.39
CA ASN A 169 -7.95 -11.59 17.38
C ASN A 169 -7.09 -12.64 18.09
N THR A 170 -5.92 -12.97 17.56
CA THR A 170 -4.98 -13.88 18.21
C THR A 170 -4.29 -13.12 19.35
N LYS A 171 -4.83 -13.27 20.58
CA LYS A 171 -4.16 -12.77 21.78
C LYS A 171 -2.83 -13.49 21.93
N VAL A 172 -1.75 -12.75 21.86
CA VAL A 172 -0.44 -13.20 22.35
C VAL A 172 -0.46 -13.21 23.87
#